data_845e33d2b23005e1ebd7694069f9e4e4
#
_entry.id   845e33d2b23005e1ebd7694069f9e4e4
#
_cell.length_a   1.000
_cell.length_b   1.000
_cell.length_c   1.000
_cell.angle_alpha   90.00
_cell.angle_beta   90.00
_cell.angle_gamma   90.00
#
_symmetry.space_group_name_H-M   'P 1'
#
loop_
_entity.id
_entity.type
_entity.pdbx_description
1 polymer ?
#
loop_
_entity_poly.entity_id
_entity_poly.type
_entity_poly.pdbx_seq_one_letter_code
_entity_poly.pdbx_strand_id
1 'polypeptide(L)'
;MTNTLTPRDEKKAAKSKSPARHETGVGLQKHKRGAIDILIAVLTPIAGSELLDKYNLRGAFNKGIFETTKGLFTTLGVANRTFKKVTGSKGAPKRLDKANADYFDLNPEDEQKMIADTVKEFAVEVIRPAAYESDKNKNYPADLLGKVAELGVTAINIPEDFDGIASQRSTVTNSLVAEALSYGDMGLALPILAPSGVASALTNWGSADQQATYLKEFASENVPQASVVVAEPQALFDPFSLKTTATRTPSGFRLNGVKSLVPAAAQAELFIVAANYNGRPTLFIVESGTEGITVEEDPSMGIRGAALGRLNLNNVAVPASGLLGEDGAADSDYSEAIALARLGWASLAVGTGQAVLDYVIPYVKQREAFGEPIARRQAVAFMCANIAIELDGLRLVTLRGASRAEQGLPFIREAALARKLATDKGMQIGLDGVQLLGGHGFTKEHPVERWYRNLRAIGVAEGVVIL
;
A
#
# COMPACT_ATOMS: atom_id res chain seq x y z
N MET A 1 -47.13 -16.56 -45.24
CA MET A 1 -48.46 -15.97 -44.99
C MET A 1 -48.21 -14.70 -44.15
N THR A 2 -48.24 -13.58 -44.80
CA THR A 2 -48.14 -12.22 -44.32
C THR A 2 -49.40 -11.83 -43.60
N ASN A 3 -49.31 -11.26 -42.41
CA ASN A 3 -50.39 -10.46 -41.86
C ASN A 3 -49.85 -9.16 -41.25
N THR A 4 -50.11 -8.13 -41.98
CA THR A 4 -49.95 -6.71 -41.68
C THR A 4 -50.98 -6.29 -40.64
N LEU A 5 -50.56 -5.67 -39.54
CA LEU A 5 -51.43 -4.95 -38.57
C LEU A 5 -51.41 -3.48 -38.89
N THR A 6 -52.61 -2.89 -39.01
CA THR A 6 -52.93 -1.52 -39.32
C THR A 6 -52.91 -0.64 -38.07
N PRO A 7 -52.66 0.69 -38.16
CA PRO A 7 -52.47 1.63 -37.04
C PRO A 7 -53.80 2.15 -36.51
N ARG A 8 -54.41 1.52 -35.53
CA ARG A 8 -55.65 2.06 -34.88
C ARG A 8 -55.83 1.74 -33.40
N ASP A 9 -54.82 1.25 -32.67
CA ASP A 9 -54.94 0.92 -31.23
C ASP A 9 -54.05 1.74 -30.29
N GLU A 10 -53.53 2.85 -30.76
CA GLU A 10 -52.80 3.79 -29.90
C GLU A 10 -53.69 4.90 -29.32
N LYS A 11 -54.67 4.57 -28.52
CA LYS A 11 -55.39 5.58 -27.72
C LYS A 11 -56.21 5.02 -26.56
N LYS A 12 -55.70 4.12 -25.79
CA LYS A 12 -56.33 3.76 -24.48
C LYS A 12 -55.35 3.03 -23.50
N ALA A 13 -54.19 3.60 -23.23
CA ALA A 13 -53.41 3.16 -22.06
C ALA A 13 -52.50 4.28 -21.58
N ALA A 14 -53.06 5.32 -21.03
CA ALA A 14 -52.29 6.33 -20.33
C ALA A 14 -53.10 6.90 -19.18
N LYS A 15 -53.04 6.25 -18.03
CA LYS A 15 -53.25 6.86 -16.69
C LYS A 15 -52.87 5.83 -15.63
N SER A 16 -51.58 5.54 -15.46
CA SER A 16 -51.07 5.01 -14.22
C SER A 16 -50.41 6.16 -13.46
N LYS A 17 -50.89 6.37 -12.27
CA LYS A 17 -50.47 7.44 -11.33
C LYS A 17 -49.01 7.27 -10.97
N SER A 18 -48.20 8.30 -11.20
CA SER A 18 -46.87 8.48 -10.58
C SER A 18 -46.99 8.56 -9.07
N PRO A 19 -46.09 7.95 -8.29
CA PRO A 19 -46.04 8.17 -6.86
C PRO A 19 -45.59 9.62 -6.56
N ALA A 20 -46.24 10.19 -5.56
CA ALA A 20 -46.02 11.55 -5.08
C ALA A 20 -44.55 11.81 -4.75
N ARG A 21 -43.94 12.81 -5.34
CA ARG A 21 -42.68 13.40 -4.88
C ARG A 21 -42.93 14.00 -3.50
N HIS A 22 -42.28 13.48 -2.47
CA HIS A 22 -42.08 14.21 -1.23
C HIS A 22 -41.22 15.44 -1.53
N GLU A 23 -41.83 16.58 -1.63
CA GLU A 23 -41.14 17.88 -1.57
C GLU A 23 -40.70 18.08 -0.12
N THR A 24 -39.46 17.70 0.20
CA THR A 24 -38.75 18.27 1.33
C THR A 24 -38.33 19.68 0.92
N GLY A 25 -39.18 20.64 1.23
CA GLY A 25 -38.88 22.06 1.06
C GLY A 25 -37.75 22.48 2.01
N VAL A 26 -36.52 22.28 1.59
CA VAL A 26 -35.38 23.02 2.12
C VAL A 26 -35.46 24.39 1.46
N GLY A 27 -36.05 25.36 2.14
CA GLY A 27 -36.06 26.74 1.74
C GLY A 27 -34.63 27.21 1.49
N LEU A 28 -34.30 27.48 0.22
CA LEU A 28 -33.09 28.16 -0.16
C LEU A 28 -33.10 29.53 0.54
N GLN A 29 -32.48 29.64 1.71
CA GLN A 29 -32.09 30.89 2.31
C GLN A 29 -31.29 31.65 1.24
N LYS A 30 -31.79 32.81 0.80
CA LYS A 30 -31.02 33.73 -0.03
C LYS A 30 -29.75 34.09 0.75
N HIS A 31 -28.65 33.40 0.47
CA HIS A 31 -27.35 33.80 0.96
C HIS A 31 -27.09 35.23 0.50
N LYS A 32 -26.95 36.14 1.44
CA LYS A 32 -26.42 37.47 1.13
C LYS A 32 -25.01 37.23 0.55
N ARG A 33 -24.83 37.69 -0.70
CA ARG A 33 -23.53 37.59 -1.38
C ARG A 33 -22.47 38.22 -0.49
N GLY A 34 -21.47 37.41 -0.09
CA GLY A 34 -20.36 37.90 0.70
C GLY A 34 -19.45 38.81 -0.14
N ALA A 35 -18.60 39.58 0.52
CA ALA A 35 -17.63 40.44 -0.17
C ALA A 35 -16.75 39.68 -1.16
N ILE A 36 -16.48 38.41 -0.87
CA ILE A 36 -15.72 37.50 -1.76
C ILE A 36 -16.48 37.16 -3.03
N ASP A 37 -17.79 36.90 -2.94
CA ASP A 37 -18.64 36.62 -4.12
C ASP A 37 -18.73 37.80 -5.07
N ILE A 38 -18.74 39.02 -4.51
CA ILE A 38 -18.74 40.27 -5.28
C ILE A 38 -17.37 40.46 -5.97
N LEU A 39 -16.29 40.21 -5.25
CA LEU A 39 -14.92 40.28 -5.79
C LEU A 39 -14.71 39.31 -6.94
N ILE A 40 -15.12 38.06 -6.79
CA ILE A 40 -15.06 37.02 -7.84
C ILE A 40 -15.88 37.44 -9.04
N ALA A 41 -17.12 37.94 -8.84
CA ALA A 41 -17.99 38.37 -9.93
C ALA A 41 -17.44 39.55 -10.75
N VAL A 42 -16.64 40.43 -10.14
CA VAL A 42 -15.98 41.56 -10.82
C VAL A 42 -14.69 41.11 -11.52
N LEU A 43 -13.93 40.22 -10.92
CA LEU A 43 -12.63 39.82 -11.47
C LEU A 43 -12.74 38.77 -12.59
N THR A 44 -13.77 37.93 -12.58
CA THR A 44 -13.94 36.87 -13.59
C THR A 44 -14.05 37.39 -15.03
N PRO A 45 -14.83 38.42 -15.33
CA PRO A 45 -14.89 38.97 -16.70
C PRO A 45 -13.58 39.60 -17.16
N ILE A 46 -12.84 40.22 -16.22
CA ILE A 46 -11.58 40.88 -16.52
C ILE A 46 -10.48 39.82 -16.79
N ALA A 47 -10.45 38.77 -15.98
CA ALA A 47 -9.49 37.65 -16.13
C ALA A 47 -9.67 36.90 -17.45
N GLY A 48 -10.91 36.82 -17.99
CA GLY A 48 -11.25 36.21 -19.28
C GLY A 48 -11.06 37.11 -20.49
N SER A 49 -10.66 38.39 -20.33
CA SER A 49 -10.58 39.32 -21.43
C SER A 49 -9.30 39.17 -22.26
N GLU A 50 -9.45 39.15 -23.59
CA GLU A 50 -8.32 39.12 -24.54
C GLU A 50 -7.44 40.38 -24.50
N LEU A 51 -7.92 41.46 -23.87
CA LEU A 51 -7.19 42.71 -23.72
C LEU A 51 -5.94 42.54 -22.86
N LEU A 52 -5.97 41.64 -21.86
CA LEU A 52 -4.80 41.38 -21.00
C LEU A 52 -3.65 40.72 -21.79
N ASP A 53 -3.97 39.91 -22.79
CA ASP A 53 -2.99 39.27 -23.65
C ASP A 53 -2.47 40.25 -24.70
N LYS A 54 -3.37 41.07 -25.28
CA LYS A 54 -3.02 42.06 -26.30
C LYS A 54 -2.02 43.11 -25.81
N TYR A 55 -2.08 43.47 -24.53
CA TYR A 55 -1.18 44.44 -23.90
C TYR A 55 -0.11 43.83 -23.00
N ASN A 56 0.06 42.50 -23.04
CA ASN A 56 1.03 41.74 -22.23
C ASN A 56 0.94 42.04 -20.70
N LEU A 57 -0.28 42.28 -20.20
CA LEU A 57 -0.56 42.63 -18.81
C LEU A 57 -0.97 41.44 -17.95
N ARG A 58 -1.14 40.25 -18.53
CA ARG A 58 -1.64 39.07 -17.83
C ARG A 58 -0.75 38.67 -16.64
N GLY A 59 0.59 38.79 -16.78
CA GLY A 59 1.54 38.48 -15.69
C GLY A 59 1.40 39.43 -14.49
N ALA A 60 1.28 40.74 -14.76
CA ALA A 60 1.09 41.75 -13.72
C ALA A 60 -0.29 41.63 -13.05
N PHE A 61 -1.32 41.34 -13.82
CA PHE A 61 -2.68 41.11 -13.33
C PHE A 61 -2.77 39.89 -12.40
N ASN A 62 -2.21 38.74 -12.82
CA ASN A 62 -2.18 37.53 -12.00
C ASN A 62 -1.40 37.74 -10.69
N LYS A 63 -0.26 38.45 -10.75
CA LYS A 63 0.52 38.81 -9.55
C LYS A 63 -0.26 39.71 -8.61
N GLY A 64 -0.97 40.71 -9.15
CA GLY A 64 -1.84 41.61 -8.38
C GLY A 64 -2.99 40.86 -7.70
N ILE A 65 -3.67 39.94 -8.40
CA ILE A 65 -4.72 39.10 -7.81
C ILE A 65 -4.13 38.23 -6.70
N PHE A 66 -3.01 37.58 -6.94
CA PHE A 66 -2.38 36.71 -5.96
C PHE A 66 -2.04 37.44 -4.66
N GLU A 67 -1.39 38.62 -4.75
CA GLU A 67 -1.01 39.39 -3.59
C GLU A 67 -2.24 39.97 -2.85
N THR A 68 -3.26 40.40 -3.59
CA THR A 68 -4.52 40.89 -3.01
C THR A 68 -5.27 39.78 -2.29
N THR A 69 -5.38 38.58 -2.90
CA THR A 69 -6.04 37.43 -2.31
C THR A 69 -5.31 36.94 -1.08
N LYS A 70 -3.96 36.85 -1.14
CA LYS A 70 -3.12 36.51 0.00
C LYS A 70 -3.27 37.49 1.17
N GLY A 71 -3.30 38.80 0.87
CA GLY A 71 -3.56 39.84 1.86
C GLY A 71 -4.96 39.74 2.50
N LEU A 72 -5.97 39.43 1.70
CA LEU A 72 -7.35 39.26 2.17
C LEU A 72 -7.48 38.04 3.09
N PHE A 73 -6.91 36.89 2.70
CA PHE A 73 -6.94 35.69 3.55
C PHE A 73 -6.14 35.84 4.84
N THR A 74 -5.01 36.55 4.83
CA THR A 74 -4.24 36.84 6.04
C THR A 74 -5.00 37.76 6.98
N THR A 75 -5.61 38.81 6.47
CA THR A 75 -6.41 39.75 7.28
C THR A 75 -7.70 39.12 7.82
N LEU A 76 -8.41 38.33 7.03
CA LEU A 76 -9.57 37.57 7.48
C LEU A 76 -9.21 36.52 8.54
N GLY A 77 -8.06 35.84 8.39
CA GLY A 77 -7.55 34.89 9.36
C GLY A 77 -7.19 35.56 10.69
N VAL A 78 -6.57 36.74 10.67
CA VAL A 78 -6.24 37.54 11.88
C VAL A 78 -7.51 38.10 12.52
N ALA A 79 -8.43 38.66 11.71
CA ALA A 79 -9.71 39.19 12.21
C ALA A 79 -10.56 38.08 12.88
N ASN A 80 -10.61 36.88 12.28
CA ASN A 80 -11.37 35.76 12.85
C ASN A 80 -10.76 35.21 14.15
N ARG A 81 -9.41 35.22 14.27
CA ARG A 81 -8.72 34.87 15.51
C ARG A 81 -8.94 35.92 16.61
N THR A 82 -8.94 37.20 16.24
CA THR A 82 -9.17 38.32 17.18
C THR A 82 -10.64 38.34 17.63
N PHE A 83 -11.59 38.11 16.71
CA PHE A 83 -13.00 38.02 17.02
C PHE A 83 -13.32 36.83 17.94
N LYS A 84 -12.70 35.67 17.75
CA LYS A 84 -12.80 34.53 18.67
C LYS A 84 -12.21 34.80 20.04
N LYS A 85 -11.17 35.64 20.15
CA LYS A 85 -10.59 36.07 21.45
C LYS A 85 -11.50 37.05 22.20
N VAL A 86 -12.20 37.94 21.48
CA VAL A 86 -13.04 39.00 22.07
C VAL A 86 -14.46 38.51 22.38
N THR A 87 -15.02 37.60 21.58
CA THR A 87 -16.40 37.11 21.81
C THR A 87 -16.51 35.95 22.77
N GLY A 88 -15.41 35.56 23.42
CA GLY A 88 -15.37 34.55 24.48
C GLY A 88 -16.20 33.31 24.12
N SER A 89 -15.64 32.35 23.40
CA SER A 89 -16.29 31.06 23.14
C SER A 89 -16.79 30.47 24.45
N LYS A 90 -18.09 30.38 24.63
CA LYS A 90 -18.72 29.65 25.72
C LYS A 90 -18.33 28.19 25.61
N GLY A 91 -17.37 27.77 26.43
CA GLY A 91 -16.95 26.38 26.60
C GLY A 91 -16.11 25.86 25.44
N ALA A 92 -14.89 25.40 25.72
CA ALA A 92 -14.18 24.53 24.79
C ALA A 92 -15.13 23.38 24.37
N PRO A 93 -15.15 22.98 23.10
CA PRO A 93 -15.93 21.83 22.70
C PRO A 93 -15.61 20.69 23.65
N LYS A 94 -16.64 20.14 24.30
CA LYS A 94 -16.48 19.05 25.24
C LYS A 94 -15.72 17.94 24.52
N ARG A 95 -14.52 17.59 24.97
CA ARG A 95 -13.84 16.40 24.51
C ARG A 95 -14.84 15.25 24.67
N LEU A 96 -15.03 14.49 23.61
CA LEU A 96 -15.75 13.24 23.71
C LEU A 96 -15.12 12.44 24.86
N ASP A 97 -15.96 11.94 25.77
CA ASP A 97 -15.47 11.17 26.92
C ASP A 97 -14.61 10.02 26.43
N LYS A 98 -13.51 9.74 27.14
CA LYS A 98 -12.54 8.69 26.86
C LYS A 98 -13.13 7.24 26.85
N ALA A 99 -14.44 7.12 26.91
CA ALA A 99 -15.13 5.83 27.04
C ALA A 99 -15.23 5.01 25.73
N ASN A 100 -14.78 5.51 24.59
CA ASN A 100 -14.73 4.72 23.36
C ASN A 100 -13.34 4.11 23.18
N ALA A 101 -13.24 2.83 23.49
CA ALA A 101 -12.07 1.97 23.34
C ALA A 101 -11.55 1.85 21.86
N ASP A 102 -12.13 2.59 20.93
CA ASP A 102 -11.77 2.57 19.50
C ASP A 102 -10.75 3.65 19.09
N TYR A 103 -10.38 4.53 20.01
CA TYR A 103 -9.28 5.49 19.74
C TYR A 103 -7.95 4.78 19.97
N PHE A 104 -7.10 4.76 18.95
CA PHE A 104 -5.72 4.30 19.08
C PHE A 104 -4.77 5.48 18.90
N ASP A 105 -3.64 5.42 19.57
CA ASP A 105 -2.57 6.38 19.37
C ASP A 105 -1.89 6.09 18.03
N LEU A 106 -1.85 7.09 17.16
CA LEU A 106 -1.20 7.03 15.84
C LEU A 106 0.28 7.44 15.89
N ASN A 107 0.75 7.86 17.05
CA ASN A 107 2.14 8.24 17.20
C ASN A 107 2.97 7.01 17.54
N PRO A 108 3.86 6.57 16.66
CA PRO A 108 4.83 5.53 17.00
C PRO A 108 5.66 5.94 18.21
N GLU A 109 6.05 4.98 19.01
CA GLU A 109 6.98 5.17 20.11
C GLU A 109 8.35 5.67 19.60
N ASP A 110 9.13 6.30 20.46
CA ASP A 110 10.42 6.88 20.04
C ASP A 110 11.40 5.82 19.54
N GLU A 111 11.37 4.61 20.10
CA GLU A 111 12.14 3.46 19.63
C GLU A 111 11.70 3.01 18.23
N GLN A 112 10.40 2.90 17.99
CA GLN A 112 9.85 2.55 16.67
C GLN A 112 10.24 3.57 15.60
N LYS A 113 10.22 4.87 15.95
CA LYS A 113 10.67 5.94 15.05
C LYS A 113 12.17 5.82 14.76
N MET A 114 12.99 5.58 15.76
CA MET A 114 14.43 5.42 15.59
C MET A 114 14.76 4.25 14.65
N ILE A 115 14.10 3.10 14.81
CA ILE A 115 14.25 1.95 13.91
C ILE A 115 13.83 2.35 12.48
N ALA A 116 12.66 2.97 12.32
CA ALA A 116 12.15 3.38 11.01
C ALA A 116 13.07 4.39 10.32
N ASP A 117 13.61 5.36 11.05
CA ASP A 117 14.51 6.38 10.51
C ASP A 117 15.85 5.76 10.07
N THR A 118 16.44 4.86 10.87
CA THR A 118 17.66 4.12 10.52
C THR A 118 17.47 3.27 9.26
N VAL A 119 16.35 2.54 9.17
CA VAL A 119 16.02 1.73 8.00
C VAL A 119 15.76 2.61 6.77
N LYS A 120 15.15 3.78 6.96
CA LYS A 120 14.91 4.74 5.87
C LYS A 120 16.22 5.33 5.34
N GLU A 121 17.17 5.64 6.20
CA GLU A 121 18.51 6.10 5.80
C GLU A 121 19.18 5.02 4.94
N PHE A 122 19.22 3.78 5.41
CA PHE A 122 19.71 2.64 4.63
C PHE A 122 18.98 2.49 3.28
N ALA A 123 17.66 2.65 3.27
CA ALA A 123 16.88 2.54 2.05
C ALA A 123 17.25 3.64 1.01
N VAL A 124 17.57 4.84 1.47
CA VAL A 124 17.99 5.95 0.60
C VAL A 124 19.41 5.76 0.11
N GLU A 125 20.32 5.33 0.97
CA GLU A 125 21.76 5.26 0.67
C GLU A 125 22.17 3.98 -0.05
N VAL A 126 21.48 2.86 0.19
CA VAL A 126 21.86 1.54 -0.34
C VAL A 126 20.82 1.00 -1.34
N ILE A 127 19.54 0.95 -0.94
CA ILE A 127 18.50 0.32 -1.77
C ILE A 127 18.21 1.16 -3.02
N ARG A 128 17.98 2.46 -2.86
CA ARG A 128 17.58 3.34 -3.97
C ARG A 128 18.63 3.40 -5.09
N PRO A 129 19.93 3.53 -4.85
CA PRO A 129 20.94 3.47 -5.90
C PRO A 129 21.01 2.12 -6.62
N ALA A 130 20.83 0.99 -5.93
CA ALA A 130 20.85 -0.34 -6.52
C ALA A 130 19.63 -0.65 -7.39
N ALA A 131 18.50 0.03 -7.15
CA ALA A 131 17.20 -0.32 -7.71
C ALA A 131 17.11 -0.23 -9.24
N TYR A 132 17.81 0.71 -9.88
CA TYR A 132 17.79 0.85 -11.33
C TYR A 132 18.38 -0.37 -12.05
N GLU A 133 19.59 -0.79 -11.65
CA GLU A 133 20.25 -1.94 -12.26
C GLU A 133 19.54 -3.25 -11.90
N SER A 134 19.01 -3.38 -10.68
CA SER A 134 18.23 -4.55 -10.27
C SER A 134 16.93 -4.69 -11.07
N ASP A 135 16.18 -3.60 -11.30
CA ASP A 135 14.99 -3.62 -12.15
C ASP A 135 15.33 -3.98 -13.59
N LYS A 136 16.40 -3.40 -14.13
CA LYS A 136 16.85 -3.62 -15.51
C LYS A 136 17.25 -5.08 -15.74
N ASN A 137 18.03 -5.63 -14.83
CA ASN A 137 18.62 -6.97 -14.93
C ASN A 137 17.73 -8.06 -14.32
N LYS A 138 16.62 -7.68 -13.67
CA LYS A 138 15.69 -8.57 -12.94
C LYS A 138 16.43 -9.44 -11.91
N ASN A 139 17.32 -8.84 -11.17
CA ASN A 139 18.12 -9.53 -10.19
C ASN A 139 18.06 -8.86 -8.83
N TYR A 140 18.32 -9.66 -7.80
CA TYR A 140 18.42 -9.24 -6.42
C TYR A 140 19.90 -9.34 -6.00
N PRO A 141 20.54 -8.25 -5.55
CA PRO A 141 21.92 -8.30 -5.06
C PRO A 141 22.01 -9.15 -3.80
N ALA A 142 22.85 -10.18 -3.83
CA ALA A 142 22.94 -11.19 -2.77
C ALA A 142 23.44 -10.65 -1.41
N ASP A 143 24.14 -9.51 -1.42
CA ASP A 143 24.68 -8.87 -0.22
C ASP A 143 23.68 -8.00 0.54
N LEU A 144 22.53 -7.68 -0.06
CA LEU A 144 21.55 -6.80 0.57
C LEU A 144 20.91 -7.39 1.82
N LEU A 145 20.62 -8.68 1.81
CA LEU A 145 20.00 -9.35 2.97
C LEU A 145 20.94 -9.33 4.19
N GLY A 146 22.23 -9.63 3.98
CA GLY A 146 23.23 -9.55 5.04
C GLY A 146 23.36 -8.15 5.65
N LYS A 147 23.40 -7.11 4.80
CA LYS A 147 23.44 -5.71 5.25
C LYS A 147 22.22 -5.30 6.09
N VAL A 148 21.05 -5.85 5.78
CA VAL A 148 19.82 -5.58 6.54
C VAL A 148 19.78 -6.41 7.83
N ALA A 149 20.36 -7.61 7.84
CA ALA A 149 20.52 -8.41 9.04
C ALA A 149 21.42 -7.71 10.07
N GLU A 150 22.49 -7.03 9.63
CA GLU A 150 23.34 -6.21 10.49
C GLU A 150 22.56 -5.05 11.18
N LEU A 151 21.46 -4.60 10.58
CA LEU A 151 20.53 -3.62 11.18
C LEU A 151 19.50 -4.26 12.13
N GLY A 152 19.52 -5.58 12.31
CA GLY A 152 18.57 -6.31 13.14
C GLY A 152 17.15 -6.46 12.58
N VAL A 153 16.90 -6.05 11.34
CA VAL A 153 15.55 -6.06 10.75
C VAL A 153 14.93 -7.45 10.68
N THR A 154 15.73 -8.48 10.42
CA THR A 154 15.27 -9.87 10.34
C THR A 154 14.93 -10.46 11.71
N ALA A 155 15.54 -9.94 12.78
CA ALA A 155 15.37 -10.40 14.16
C ALA A 155 14.17 -9.76 14.89
N ILE A 156 13.52 -8.73 14.31
CA ILE A 156 12.41 -7.98 14.96
C ILE A 156 11.24 -8.88 15.36
N ASN A 157 10.98 -9.96 14.61
CA ASN A 157 9.85 -10.87 14.84
C ASN A 157 10.23 -12.14 15.60
N ILE A 158 11.50 -12.28 15.98
CA ILE A 158 12.00 -13.49 16.60
C ILE A 158 12.13 -13.28 18.11
N PRO A 159 11.57 -14.17 18.96
CA PRO A 159 11.71 -14.08 20.41
C PRO A 159 13.16 -14.14 20.89
N GLU A 160 13.45 -13.52 22.02
CA GLU A 160 14.78 -13.51 22.66
C GLU A 160 15.31 -14.93 22.91
N ASP A 161 14.45 -15.90 23.20
CA ASP A 161 14.82 -17.32 23.40
C ASP A 161 15.45 -17.96 22.15
N PHE A 162 15.26 -17.34 20.98
CA PHE A 162 15.82 -17.77 19.70
C PHE A 162 16.82 -16.74 19.13
N ASP A 163 17.49 -16.01 19.98
CA ASP A 163 18.50 -14.99 19.63
C ASP A 163 17.93 -13.77 18.87
N GLY A 164 16.61 -13.57 18.91
CA GLY A 164 15.91 -12.40 18.34
C GLY A 164 15.83 -11.24 19.33
N ILE A 165 15.05 -10.21 18.95
CA ILE A 165 14.85 -9.00 19.76
C ILE A 165 13.37 -8.76 20.12
N ALA A 166 12.46 -9.66 19.74
CA ALA A 166 11.04 -9.51 20.02
C ALA A 166 10.72 -9.87 21.47
N SER A 167 10.23 -8.91 22.26
CA SER A 167 9.60 -9.15 23.56
C SER A 167 8.09 -9.39 23.44
N GLN A 168 7.50 -8.93 22.38
CA GLN A 168 6.07 -9.06 22.03
C GLN A 168 5.88 -8.86 20.52
N ARG A 169 4.65 -9.08 20.04
CA ARG A 169 4.29 -8.82 18.63
C ARG A 169 4.52 -7.35 18.28
N SER A 170 5.29 -7.08 17.23
CA SER A 170 5.73 -5.75 16.81
C SER A 170 5.16 -5.35 15.43
N THR A 171 3.86 -5.56 15.19
CA THR A 171 3.21 -5.34 13.89
C THR A 171 3.33 -3.89 13.42
N VAL A 172 3.29 -2.90 14.34
CA VAL A 172 3.48 -1.47 14.02
C VAL A 172 4.91 -1.22 13.56
N THR A 173 5.92 -1.73 14.29
CA THR A 173 7.32 -1.61 13.91
C THR A 173 7.58 -2.21 12.54
N ASN A 174 7.06 -3.42 12.29
CA ASN A 174 7.21 -4.09 10.98
C ASN A 174 6.54 -3.31 9.85
N SER A 175 5.39 -2.68 10.10
CA SER A 175 4.72 -1.79 9.15
C SER A 175 5.59 -0.59 8.79
N LEU A 176 6.22 0.05 9.78
CA LEU A 176 7.12 1.18 9.59
C LEU A 176 8.41 0.77 8.85
N VAL A 177 8.97 -0.39 9.17
CA VAL A 177 10.13 -0.96 8.48
C VAL A 177 9.81 -1.26 7.01
N ALA A 178 8.66 -1.87 6.73
CA ALA A 178 8.22 -2.13 5.36
C ALA A 178 7.99 -0.83 4.57
N GLU A 179 7.41 0.20 5.19
CA GLU A 179 7.28 1.56 4.63
C GLU A 179 8.67 2.14 4.32
N ALA A 180 9.60 2.08 5.27
CA ALA A 180 10.95 2.63 5.12
C ALA A 180 11.76 1.95 4.00
N LEU A 181 11.77 0.62 3.93
CA LEU A 181 12.48 -0.12 2.88
C LEU A 181 11.90 0.17 1.50
N SER A 182 10.57 0.17 1.36
CA SER A 182 9.90 0.43 0.07
C SER A 182 9.98 1.88 -0.39
N TYR A 183 10.27 2.81 0.51
CA TYR A 183 10.65 4.17 0.15
C TYR A 183 11.96 4.21 -0.67
N GLY A 184 12.87 3.29 -0.46
CA GLY A 184 14.01 3.06 -1.32
C GLY A 184 13.59 2.47 -2.66
N ASP A 185 13.10 1.23 -2.65
CA ASP A 185 12.49 0.53 -3.79
C ASP A 185 11.69 -0.69 -3.32
N MET A 186 10.42 -0.80 -3.74
CA MET A 186 9.55 -1.93 -3.39
C MET A 186 10.07 -3.26 -3.93
N GLY A 187 10.67 -3.26 -5.14
CA GLY A 187 11.19 -4.49 -5.75
C GLY A 187 12.31 -5.12 -4.93
N LEU A 188 13.18 -4.29 -4.35
CA LEU A 188 14.27 -4.76 -3.48
C LEU A 188 13.80 -4.97 -2.03
N ALA A 189 12.79 -4.24 -1.56
CA ALA A 189 12.23 -4.45 -0.23
C ALA A 189 11.60 -5.84 -0.06
N LEU A 190 11.00 -6.40 -1.12
CA LEU A 190 10.32 -7.70 -1.05
C LEU A 190 11.25 -8.87 -0.68
N PRO A 191 12.37 -9.14 -1.36
CA PRO A 191 13.26 -10.23 -0.98
C PRO A 191 13.97 -10.01 0.36
N ILE A 192 14.10 -8.74 0.79
CA ILE A 192 14.61 -8.38 2.12
C ILE A 192 13.60 -8.77 3.22
N LEU A 193 12.31 -8.49 3.00
CA LEU A 193 11.23 -8.74 3.99
C LEU A 193 10.70 -10.17 3.96
N ALA A 194 10.95 -10.92 2.89
CA ALA A 194 10.43 -12.27 2.75
C ALA A 194 10.93 -13.25 3.85
N PRO A 195 12.21 -13.26 4.24
CA PRO A 195 12.69 -14.03 5.40
C PRO A 195 12.02 -13.61 6.71
N SER A 196 11.85 -12.30 6.95
CA SER A 196 11.13 -11.80 8.13
C SER A 196 9.68 -12.27 8.17
N GLY A 197 9.02 -12.37 7.00
CA GLY A 197 7.68 -12.93 6.89
C GLY A 197 7.61 -14.42 7.24
N VAL A 198 8.66 -15.20 6.91
CA VAL A 198 8.78 -16.61 7.31
C VAL A 198 9.02 -16.70 8.82
N ALA A 199 9.91 -15.89 9.37
CA ALA A 199 10.14 -15.82 10.81
C ALA A 199 8.87 -15.45 11.58
N SER A 200 8.10 -14.45 11.10
CA SER A 200 6.79 -14.10 11.66
C SER A 200 5.81 -15.28 11.65
N ALA A 201 5.74 -16.02 10.54
CA ALA A 201 4.85 -17.18 10.43
C ALA A 201 5.23 -18.30 11.40
N LEU A 202 6.53 -18.58 11.53
CA LEU A 202 7.04 -19.57 12.49
C LEU A 202 6.80 -19.15 13.94
N THR A 203 7.05 -17.89 14.27
CA THR A 203 6.82 -17.34 15.62
C THR A 203 5.35 -17.38 16.02
N ASN A 204 4.45 -17.03 15.11
CA ASN A 204 3.03 -16.93 15.42
C ASN A 204 2.34 -18.30 15.42
N TRP A 205 2.72 -19.21 14.51
CA TRP A 205 1.94 -20.45 14.27
C TRP A 205 2.79 -21.72 14.25
N GLY A 206 4.11 -21.62 14.29
CA GLY A 206 4.98 -22.79 14.35
C GLY A 206 4.88 -23.54 15.67
N SER A 207 5.00 -24.88 15.62
CA SER A 207 5.18 -25.69 16.84
C SER A 207 6.51 -25.37 17.51
N ALA A 208 6.64 -25.74 18.79
CA ALA A 208 7.90 -25.54 19.54
C ALA A 208 9.11 -26.17 18.83
N ASP A 209 8.94 -27.35 18.22
CA ASP A 209 9.99 -28.04 17.47
C ASP A 209 10.33 -27.27 16.17
N GLN A 210 9.34 -26.73 15.46
CA GLN A 210 9.55 -25.91 14.27
C GLN A 210 10.27 -24.61 14.61
N GLN A 211 9.86 -23.93 15.66
CA GLN A 211 10.52 -22.72 16.15
C GLN A 211 11.96 -22.98 16.53
N ALA A 212 12.22 -24.05 17.31
CA ALA A 212 13.57 -24.43 17.71
C ALA A 212 14.48 -24.82 16.54
N THR A 213 13.88 -25.39 15.47
CA THR A 213 14.63 -25.83 14.28
C THR A 213 15.03 -24.65 13.40
N TYR A 214 14.14 -23.66 13.19
CA TYR A 214 14.32 -22.68 12.12
C TYR A 214 14.60 -21.25 12.60
N LEU A 215 14.04 -20.79 13.75
CA LEU A 215 14.06 -19.37 14.08
C LEU A 215 15.46 -18.79 14.29
N LYS A 216 16.39 -19.56 14.88
CA LYS A 216 17.76 -19.08 15.13
C LYS A 216 18.50 -18.71 13.86
N GLU A 217 18.24 -19.42 12.76
CA GLU A 217 18.88 -19.13 11.47
C GLU A 217 18.49 -17.74 10.95
N PHE A 218 17.23 -17.32 11.19
CA PHE A 218 16.75 -16.00 10.79
C PHE A 218 17.23 -14.85 11.68
N ALA A 219 17.74 -15.14 12.88
CA ALA A 219 18.39 -14.19 13.78
C ALA A 219 19.91 -14.10 13.58
N SER A 220 20.49 -14.97 12.74
CA SER A 220 21.93 -15.04 12.48
C SER A 220 22.41 -13.96 11.52
N GLU A 221 23.74 -13.76 11.41
CA GLU A 221 24.36 -12.90 10.40
C GLU A 221 24.15 -13.44 8.97
N ASN A 222 24.02 -14.75 8.81
CA ASN A 222 23.80 -15.42 7.54
C ASN A 222 22.33 -15.85 7.40
N VAL A 223 21.44 -14.87 7.30
CA VAL A 223 20.00 -15.11 7.17
C VAL A 223 19.70 -15.89 5.89
N PRO A 224 18.99 -17.05 5.96
CA PRO A 224 18.62 -17.80 4.78
C PRO A 224 17.56 -17.03 3.98
N GLN A 225 17.67 -17.03 2.65
CA GLN A 225 16.60 -16.52 1.80
C GLN A 225 15.39 -17.45 1.91
N ALA A 226 14.24 -16.90 2.22
CA ALA A 226 13.01 -17.67 2.43
C ALA A 226 11.76 -16.87 2.06
N SER A 227 10.64 -17.54 1.82
CA SER A 227 9.42 -16.82 1.45
C SER A 227 8.15 -17.57 1.85
N VAL A 228 7.12 -16.81 2.26
CA VAL A 228 5.74 -17.29 2.40
C VAL A 228 5.02 -17.19 1.06
N VAL A 229 4.68 -18.33 0.47
CA VAL A 229 4.31 -18.47 -0.92
C VAL A 229 2.81 -18.79 -1.04
N VAL A 230 2.03 -17.80 -1.39
CA VAL A 230 0.56 -17.88 -1.45
C VAL A 230 0.05 -17.77 -2.89
N ALA A 231 0.49 -16.74 -3.64
CA ALA A 231 -0.03 -16.40 -4.95
C ALA A 231 0.09 -17.54 -5.96
N GLU A 232 -0.90 -17.67 -6.84
CA GLU A 232 -0.93 -18.67 -7.94
C GLU A 232 -1.14 -17.97 -9.29
N PRO A 233 -0.62 -18.52 -10.41
CA PRO A 233 -0.67 -17.90 -11.73
C PRO A 233 -2.06 -18.06 -12.37
N GLN A 234 -3.09 -17.48 -11.75
CA GLN A 234 -4.45 -17.48 -12.29
C GLN A 234 -5.07 -16.09 -12.25
N ALA A 235 -5.94 -15.81 -13.21
CA ALA A 235 -6.70 -14.57 -13.21
C ALA A 235 -7.66 -14.52 -12.01
N LEU A 236 -7.80 -13.34 -11.40
CA LEU A 236 -8.65 -13.12 -10.23
C LEU A 236 -8.34 -14.10 -9.08
N PHE A 237 -7.05 -14.27 -8.81
CA PHE A 237 -6.59 -15.15 -7.75
C PHE A 237 -7.24 -14.79 -6.40
N ASP A 238 -7.81 -15.82 -5.76
CA ASP A 238 -8.35 -15.73 -4.40
C ASP A 238 -7.50 -16.63 -3.47
N PRO A 239 -6.82 -16.04 -2.44
CA PRO A 239 -5.98 -16.80 -1.53
C PRO A 239 -6.76 -17.85 -0.71
N PHE A 240 -8.09 -17.74 -0.62
CA PHE A 240 -8.93 -18.72 0.04
C PHE A 240 -9.46 -19.84 -0.88
N SER A 241 -9.10 -19.80 -2.18
CA SER A 241 -9.51 -20.79 -3.19
C SER A 241 -8.31 -21.32 -3.97
N LEU A 242 -7.39 -21.97 -3.26
CA LEU A 242 -6.12 -22.45 -3.79
C LEU A 242 -6.31 -23.65 -4.75
N LYS A 243 -5.54 -23.65 -5.85
CA LYS A 243 -5.41 -24.77 -6.79
C LYS A 243 -4.27 -25.72 -6.42
N THR A 244 -3.22 -25.20 -5.76
CA THR A 244 -2.19 -26.03 -5.17
C THR A 244 -2.81 -26.94 -4.12
N THR A 245 -2.56 -28.23 -4.20
CA THR A 245 -3.17 -29.24 -3.32
C THR A 245 -2.13 -29.91 -2.44
N ALA A 246 -2.56 -30.28 -1.23
CA ALA A 246 -1.84 -31.15 -0.31
C ALA A 246 -2.67 -32.42 -0.07
N THR A 247 -2.07 -33.60 -0.23
CA THR A 247 -2.70 -34.89 0.02
C THR A 247 -1.96 -35.62 1.12
N ARG A 248 -2.68 -36.11 2.14
CA ARG A 248 -2.08 -36.89 3.24
C ARG A 248 -1.55 -38.23 2.73
N THR A 249 -0.37 -38.60 3.21
CA THR A 249 0.26 -39.91 2.99
C THR A 249 0.65 -40.55 4.33
N PRO A 250 1.01 -41.81 4.40
CA PRO A 250 1.46 -42.44 5.65
C PRO A 250 2.67 -41.74 6.30
N SER A 251 3.56 -41.11 5.49
CA SER A 251 4.79 -40.46 5.97
C SER A 251 4.68 -38.93 6.05
N GLY A 252 3.53 -38.33 5.73
CA GLY A 252 3.35 -36.87 5.71
C GLY A 252 2.38 -36.42 4.63
N PHE A 253 2.84 -35.58 3.69
CA PHE A 253 2.02 -34.99 2.65
C PHE A 253 2.68 -35.06 1.28
N ARG A 254 1.87 -34.92 0.23
CA ARG A 254 2.30 -34.69 -1.15
C ARG A 254 1.68 -33.39 -1.66
N LEU A 255 2.53 -32.46 -2.09
CA LEU A 255 2.11 -31.17 -2.64
C LEU A 255 2.21 -31.19 -4.15
N ASN A 256 1.14 -30.66 -4.82
CA ASN A 256 1.09 -30.49 -6.26
C ASN A 256 0.48 -29.11 -6.59
N GLY A 257 1.13 -28.37 -7.48
CA GLY A 257 0.63 -27.07 -7.92
C GLY A 257 1.71 -26.14 -8.42
N VAL A 258 1.33 -24.87 -8.60
CA VAL A 258 2.25 -23.82 -9.08
C VAL A 258 2.03 -22.56 -8.26
N LYS A 259 3.11 -21.99 -7.74
CA LYS A 259 3.12 -20.69 -7.06
C LYS A 259 3.80 -19.64 -7.94
N SER A 260 3.39 -18.40 -7.78
CA SER A 260 3.77 -17.28 -8.63
C SER A 260 4.22 -16.09 -7.77
N LEU A 261 4.97 -15.16 -8.37
CA LEU A 261 5.45 -13.94 -7.74
C LEU A 261 6.29 -14.19 -6.47
N VAL A 262 7.08 -15.26 -6.46
CA VAL A 262 7.94 -15.61 -5.33
C VAL A 262 9.24 -14.80 -5.41
N PRO A 263 9.52 -13.89 -4.46
CA PRO A 263 10.75 -13.10 -4.50
C PRO A 263 11.98 -13.97 -4.24
N ALA A 264 13.06 -13.68 -4.96
CA ALA A 264 14.34 -14.39 -4.89
C ALA A 264 14.20 -15.92 -4.90
N ALA A 265 13.23 -16.46 -5.63
CA ALA A 265 12.86 -17.88 -5.57
C ALA A 265 14.01 -18.83 -5.88
N ALA A 266 14.89 -18.45 -6.82
CA ALA A 266 16.07 -19.28 -7.18
C ALA A 266 17.16 -19.31 -6.11
N GLN A 267 17.12 -18.38 -5.16
CA GLN A 267 18.06 -18.24 -4.06
C GLN A 267 17.47 -18.74 -2.73
N ALA A 268 16.16 -19.02 -2.71
CA ALA A 268 15.48 -19.42 -1.49
C ALA A 268 15.88 -20.83 -1.04
N GLU A 269 16.07 -20.97 0.26
CA GLU A 269 16.39 -22.22 0.94
C GLU A 269 15.15 -22.83 1.59
N LEU A 270 14.18 -21.99 1.98
CA LEU A 270 12.95 -22.40 2.66
C LEU A 270 11.72 -21.68 2.10
N PHE A 271 10.63 -22.43 1.96
CA PHE A 271 9.32 -21.91 1.60
C PHE A 271 8.28 -22.29 2.66
N ILE A 272 7.38 -21.38 2.99
CA ILE A 272 6.09 -21.70 3.62
C ILE A 272 5.04 -21.64 2.52
N VAL A 273 4.60 -22.82 2.08
CA VAL A 273 3.71 -22.97 0.90
C VAL A 273 2.27 -23.10 1.36
N ALA A 274 1.40 -22.22 0.84
CA ALA A 274 -0.04 -22.36 1.00
C ALA A 274 -0.60 -23.40 0.04
N ALA A 275 -1.32 -24.39 0.54
CA ALA A 275 -1.98 -25.43 -0.28
C ALA A 275 -3.36 -25.80 0.28
N ASN A 276 -4.25 -26.24 -0.59
CA ASN A 276 -5.55 -26.76 -0.20
C ASN A 276 -5.37 -28.18 0.39
N TYR A 277 -5.65 -28.33 1.65
CA TYR A 277 -5.70 -29.60 2.36
C TYR A 277 -7.10 -29.87 2.87
N ASN A 278 -7.74 -30.93 2.37
CA ASN A 278 -9.12 -31.30 2.73
C ASN A 278 -10.16 -30.17 2.56
N GLY A 279 -10.01 -29.36 1.50
CA GLY A 279 -10.91 -28.25 1.21
C GLY A 279 -10.59 -26.96 1.97
N ARG A 280 -9.48 -26.91 2.72
CA ARG A 280 -9.05 -25.74 3.52
C ARG A 280 -7.66 -25.27 3.10
N PRO A 281 -7.43 -23.96 2.99
CA PRO A 281 -6.08 -23.42 2.84
C PRO A 281 -5.23 -23.71 4.07
N THR A 282 -4.03 -24.25 3.86
CA THR A 282 -3.12 -24.68 4.93
C THR A 282 -1.69 -24.34 4.55
N LEU A 283 -0.81 -24.07 5.51
CA LEU A 283 0.58 -23.71 5.31
C LEU A 283 1.50 -24.90 5.57
N PHE A 284 2.48 -25.09 4.70
CA PHE A 284 3.45 -26.18 4.75
C PHE A 284 4.89 -25.64 4.68
N ILE A 285 5.75 -26.03 5.59
CA ILE A 285 7.19 -25.76 5.54
C ILE A 285 7.81 -26.71 4.53
N VAL A 286 8.54 -26.18 3.54
CA VAL A 286 9.12 -26.93 2.44
C VAL A 286 10.54 -26.42 2.17
N GLU A 287 11.55 -27.27 2.32
CA GLU A 287 12.92 -26.94 1.98
C GLU A 287 13.13 -26.99 0.46
N SER A 288 13.88 -26.03 -0.08
CA SER A 288 14.05 -25.85 -1.53
C SER A 288 14.71 -27.04 -2.24
N GLY A 289 15.57 -27.78 -1.55
CA GLY A 289 16.23 -28.99 -2.05
C GLY A 289 15.33 -30.22 -2.20
N THR A 290 14.04 -30.13 -1.85
CA THR A 290 13.10 -31.26 -1.90
C THR A 290 12.83 -31.67 -3.35
N GLU A 291 12.90 -32.98 -3.63
CA GLU A 291 12.61 -33.54 -4.96
C GLU A 291 11.20 -33.15 -5.43
N GLY A 292 11.08 -32.77 -6.71
CA GLY A 292 9.83 -32.36 -7.32
C GLY A 292 9.61 -30.83 -7.32
N ILE A 293 10.54 -30.06 -6.73
CA ILE A 293 10.54 -28.59 -6.81
C ILE A 293 11.36 -28.14 -8.01
N THR A 294 10.78 -27.24 -8.82
CA THR A 294 11.53 -26.50 -9.84
C THR A 294 11.16 -25.04 -9.82
N VAL A 295 12.15 -24.18 -10.06
CA VAL A 295 11.97 -22.71 -10.11
C VAL A 295 12.27 -22.25 -11.53
N GLU A 296 11.38 -21.42 -12.08
CA GLU A 296 11.57 -20.73 -13.35
C GLU A 296 11.31 -19.22 -13.19
N GLU A 297 11.83 -18.38 -14.11
CA GLU A 297 11.57 -16.94 -14.07
C GLU A 297 10.07 -16.67 -14.19
N ASP A 298 9.53 -15.76 -13.35
CA ASP A 298 8.14 -15.31 -13.44
C ASP A 298 8.10 -13.86 -13.96
N PRO A 299 7.94 -13.65 -15.29
CA PRO A 299 8.02 -12.33 -15.90
C PRO A 299 6.91 -11.42 -15.40
N SER A 300 7.28 -10.25 -14.89
CA SER A 300 6.35 -9.27 -14.36
C SER A 300 6.61 -7.86 -14.88
N MET A 301 5.58 -7.02 -14.85
CA MET A 301 5.67 -5.62 -15.23
C MET A 301 6.46 -4.80 -14.19
N GLY A 302 6.17 -5.00 -12.90
CA GLY A 302 6.78 -4.30 -11.76
C GLY A 302 7.49 -5.27 -10.81
N ILE A 303 8.06 -4.73 -9.73
CA ILE A 303 8.82 -5.47 -8.72
C ILE A 303 9.91 -6.40 -9.31
N ARG A 304 10.49 -5.98 -10.42
CA ARG A 304 11.43 -6.81 -11.19
C ARG A 304 12.74 -7.05 -10.45
N GLY A 305 13.16 -6.07 -9.63
CA GLY A 305 14.33 -6.18 -8.76
C GLY A 305 14.20 -7.26 -7.67
N ALA A 306 12.98 -7.80 -7.46
CA ALA A 306 12.76 -8.91 -6.54
C ALA A 306 13.21 -10.28 -7.09
N ALA A 307 13.71 -10.37 -8.33
CA ALA A 307 14.11 -11.63 -8.97
C ALA A 307 13.01 -12.69 -8.85
N LEU A 308 11.79 -12.34 -9.30
CA LEU A 308 10.61 -13.16 -9.13
C LEU A 308 10.71 -14.50 -9.83
N GLY A 309 10.35 -15.55 -9.12
CA GLY A 309 10.26 -16.90 -9.66
C GLY A 309 8.87 -17.49 -9.52
N ARG A 310 8.62 -18.46 -10.40
CA ARG A 310 7.48 -19.39 -10.32
C ARG A 310 7.97 -20.69 -9.72
N LEU A 311 7.31 -21.13 -8.66
CA LEU A 311 7.62 -22.35 -7.95
C LEU A 311 6.67 -23.46 -8.43
N ASN A 312 7.20 -24.44 -9.17
CA ASN A 312 6.44 -25.60 -9.60
C ASN A 312 6.65 -26.74 -8.59
N LEU A 313 5.55 -27.32 -8.13
CA LEU A 313 5.49 -28.41 -7.16
C LEU A 313 4.91 -29.65 -7.85
N ASN A 314 5.73 -30.67 -8.06
CA ASN A 314 5.33 -31.91 -8.68
C ASN A 314 5.57 -33.07 -7.71
N ASN A 315 4.49 -33.52 -7.06
CA ASN A 315 4.50 -34.61 -6.10
C ASN A 315 5.55 -34.44 -4.98
N VAL A 316 5.73 -33.20 -4.50
CA VAL A 316 6.71 -32.83 -3.49
C VAL A 316 6.37 -33.49 -2.16
N ALA A 317 7.34 -34.26 -1.62
CA ALA A 317 7.17 -34.94 -0.34
C ALA A 317 7.45 -33.98 0.82
N VAL A 318 6.47 -33.80 1.70
CA VAL A 318 6.61 -33.00 2.92
C VAL A 318 6.36 -33.92 4.13
N PRO A 319 7.27 -33.97 5.12
CA PRO A 319 7.06 -34.78 6.31
C PRO A 319 5.87 -34.29 7.12
N ALA A 320 5.34 -35.10 8.03
CA ALA A 320 4.23 -34.71 8.88
C ALA A 320 4.55 -33.46 9.72
N SER A 321 5.80 -33.31 10.15
CA SER A 321 6.32 -32.15 10.88
C SER A 321 6.41 -30.87 10.02
N GLY A 322 6.25 -30.96 8.70
CA GLY A 322 6.23 -29.81 7.81
C GLY A 322 4.87 -29.11 7.72
N LEU A 323 3.79 -29.66 8.30
CA LEU A 323 2.57 -28.92 8.49
C LEU A 323 2.81 -27.79 9.51
N LEU A 324 2.58 -26.53 9.10
CA LEU A 324 2.75 -25.39 10.01
C LEU A 324 1.60 -25.36 11.04
N GLY A 325 1.96 -25.41 12.32
CA GLY A 325 0.99 -25.44 13.40
C GLY A 325 0.43 -26.85 13.70
N GLU A 326 -0.60 -26.93 14.51
CA GLU A 326 -1.26 -28.20 14.88
C GLU A 326 -2.37 -28.57 13.87
N ASP A 327 -2.55 -29.88 13.67
CA ASP A 327 -3.56 -30.41 12.75
C ASP A 327 -4.98 -29.99 13.23
N GLY A 328 -5.62 -29.07 12.51
CA GLY A 328 -6.97 -28.55 12.80
C GLY A 328 -7.07 -27.09 13.23
N ALA A 329 -5.97 -26.40 13.55
CA ALA A 329 -5.95 -24.98 13.91
C ALA A 329 -5.90 -24.05 12.68
N ALA A 330 -5.72 -24.59 11.50
CA ALA A 330 -5.22 -23.91 10.29
C ALA A 330 -6.11 -22.77 9.72
N ASP A 331 -7.43 -22.75 9.93
CA ASP A 331 -8.32 -21.79 9.26
C ASP A 331 -8.17 -20.37 9.81
N SER A 332 -8.06 -20.22 11.13
CA SER A 332 -7.86 -18.92 11.79
C SER A 332 -6.47 -18.38 11.48
N ASP A 333 -5.46 -19.23 11.57
CA ASP A 333 -4.06 -18.88 11.39
C ASP A 333 -3.78 -18.45 9.94
N TYR A 334 -4.32 -19.19 8.97
CA TYR A 334 -4.21 -18.82 7.57
C TYR A 334 -4.89 -17.48 7.27
N SER A 335 -6.10 -17.25 7.83
CA SER A 335 -6.82 -15.99 7.66
C SER A 335 -6.06 -14.82 8.27
N GLU A 336 -5.42 -15.03 9.41
CA GLU A 336 -4.57 -14.04 10.07
C GLU A 336 -3.30 -13.78 9.24
N ALA A 337 -2.65 -14.81 8.73
CA ALA A 337 -1.47 -14.69 7.86
C ALA A 337 -1.76 -13.84 6.61
N ILE A 338 -2.89 -14.09 5.95
CA ILE A 338 -3.34 -13.29 4.80
C ILE A 338 -3.62 -11.84 5.21
N ALA A 339 -4.24 -11.60 6.37
CA ALA A 339 -4.53 -10.26 6.85
C ALA A 339 -3.23 -9.48 7.17
N LEU A 340 -2.26 -10.10 7.84
CA LEU A 340 -0.95 -9.50 8.12
C LEU A 340 -0.18 -9.23 6.82
N ALA A 341 -0.21 -10.15 5.87
CA ALA A 341 0.41 -9.93 4.55
C ALA A 341 -0.21 -8.75 3.82
N ARG A 342 -1.53 -8.59 3.87
CA ARG A 342 -2.24 -7.45 3.27
C ARG A 342 -1.88 -6.11 3.90
N LEU A 343 -1.66 -6.07 5.21
CA LEU A 343 -1.10 -4.90 5.90
C LEU A 343 0.34 -4.63 5.43
N GLY A 344 1.17 -5.65 5.29
CA GLY A 344 2.52 -5.55 4.76
C GLY A 344 2.55 -4.93 3.35
N TRP A 345 1.72 -5.44 2.45
CA TRP A 345 1.59 -4.86 1.11
C TRP A 345 1.07 -3.42 1.12
N ALA A 346 0.17 -3.08 2.04
CA ALA A 346 -0.30 -1.71 2.21
C ALA A 346 0.83 -0.79 2.71
N SER A 347 1.68 -1.26 3.64
CA SER A 347 2.86 -0.52 4.11
C SER A 347 3.87 -0.26 2.97
N LEU A 348 4.10 -1.26 2.12
CA LEU A 348 4.94 -1.10 0.91
C LEU A 348 4.36 -0.05 -0.05
N ALA A 349 3.04 0.01 -0.20
CA ALA A 349 2.39 1.02 -1.01
C ALA A 349 2.56 2.43 -0.43
N VAL A 350 2.49 2.58 0.91
CA VAL A 350 2.73 3.86 1.60
C VAL A 350 4.14 4.36 1.35
N GLY A 351 5.17 3.52 1.57
CA GLY A 351 6.56 3.94 1.38
C GLY A 351 6.88 4.30 -0.07
N THR A 352 6.43 3.49 -1.02
CA THR A 352 6.62 3.79 -2.45
C THR A 352 5.84 5.04 -2.87
N GLY A 353 4.60 5.22 -2.38
CA GLY A 353 3.81 6.42 -2.63
C GLY A 353 4.45 7.68 -2.05
N GLN A 354 5.07 7.59 -0.87
CA GLN A 354 5.85 8.68 -0.28
C GLN A 354 7.07 9.04 -1.15
N ALA A 355 7.77 8.04 -1.70
CA ALA A 355 8.88 8.29 -2.61
C ALA A 355 8.42 9.02 -3.88
N VAL A 356 7.25 8.68 -4.42
CA VAL A 356 6.64 9.40 -5.56
C VAL A 356 6.38 10.86 -5.17
N LEU A 357 5.71 11.11 -4.05
CA LEU A 357 5.35 12.47 -3.60
C LEU A 357 6.57 13.34 -3.39
N ASP A 358 7.57 12.83 -2.66
CA ASP A 358 8.81 13.56 -2.35
C ASP A 358 9.64 13.86 -3.61
N TYR A 359 9.52 13.03 -4.64
CA TYR A 359 10.20 13.25 -5.92
C TYR A 359 9.49 14.28 -6.80
N VAL A 360 8.17 14.19 -6.92
CA VAL A 360 7.42 15.06 -7.85
C VAL A 360 7.30 16.50 -7.36
N ILE A 361 7.24 16.75 -6.04
CA ILE A 361 7.11 18.10 -5.50
C ILE A 361 8.29 19.02 -5.89
N PRO A 362 9.57 18.67 -5.68
CA PRO A 362 10.69 19.45 -6.17
C PRO A 362 10.68 19.60 -7.71
N TYR A 363 10.37 18.51 -8.42
CA TYR A 363 10.35 18.52 -9.88
C TYR A 363 9.36 19.56 -10.42
N VAL A 364 8.10 19.58 -9.96
CA VAL A 364 7.10 20.53 -10.45
C VAL A 364 7.39 21.98 -10.05
N LYS A 365 8.15 22.18 -8.98
CA LYS A 365 8.61 23.52 -8.54
C LYS A 365 9.76 24.05 -9.39
N GLN A 366 10.60 23.17 -9.93
CA GLN A 366 11.78 23.53 -10.74
C GLN A 366 11.50 23.53 -12.23
N ARG A 367 10.64 22.60 -12.70
CA ARG A 367 10.33 22.45 -14.12
C ARG A 367 9.53 23.66 -14.62
N GLU A 368 10.08 24.38 -15.58
CA GLU A 368 9.42 25.50 -16.25
C GLU A 368 8.79 25.07 -17.57
N ALA A 369 7.57 25.53 -17.81
CA ALA A 369 6.88 25.46 -19.07
C ALA A 369 5.95 26.68 -19.22
N PHE A 370 5.85 27.21 -20.43
CA PHE A 370 5.05 28.42 -20.70
C PHE A 370 5.49 29.64 -19.87
N GLY A 371 6.80 29.75 -19.59
CA GLY A 371 7.41 30.91 -18.92
C GLY A 371 7.31 30.92 -17.40
N GLU A 372 6.87 29.83 -16.74
CA GLU A 372 6.78 29.72 -15.29
C GLU A 372 6.91 28.27 -14.81
N PRO A 373 7.24 28.03 -13.52
CA PRO A 373 7.19 26.70 -12.93
C PRO A 373 5.81 26.04 -13.08
N ILE A 374 5.80 24.76 -13.48
CA ILE A 374 4.53 24.05 -13.70
C ILE A 374 3.69 23.90 -12.43
N ALA A 375 4.31 23.96 -11.24
CA ALA A 375 3.60 23.99 -9.95
C ALA A 375 2.59 25.15 -9.83
N ARG A 376 2.72 26.22 -10.62
CA ARG A 376 1.77 27.34 -10.63
C ARG A 376 0.45 27.00 -11.35
N ARG A 377 0.43 25.91 -12.14
CA ARG A 377 -0.80 25.41 -12.76
C ARG A 377 -1.65 24.72 -11.70
N GLN A 378 -2.89 25.18 -11.55
CA GLN A 378 -3.79 24.69 -10.51
C GLN A 378 -4.00 23.16 -10.59
N ALA A 379 -4.13 22.61 -11.80
CA ALA A 379 -4.29 21.17 -12.01
C ALA A 379 -3.07 20.39 -11.50
N VAL A 380 -1.84 20.89 -11.69
CA VAL A 380 -0.60 20.27 -11.19
C VAL A 380 -0.55 20.34 -9.66
N ALA A 381 -0.84 21.51 -9.08
CA ALA A 381 -0.87 21.68 -7.62
C ALA A 381 -1.91 20.77 -6.95
N PHE A 382 -3.10 20.64 -7.53
CA PHE A 382 -4.15 19.76 -7.02
C PHE A 382 -3.78 18.28 -7.14
N MET A 383 -3.10 17.87 -8.21
CA MET A 383 -2.63 16.49 -8.35
C MET A 383 -1.61 16.13 -7.25
N CYS A 384 -0.66 17.01 -6.95
CA CYS A 384 0.26 16.82 -5.81
C CYS A 384 -0.49 16.76 -4.46
N ALA A 385 -1.47 17.63 -4.26
CA ALA A 385 -2.29 17.64 -3.04
C ALA A 385 -3.12 16.36 -2.90
N ASN A 386 -3.70 15.87 -4.00
CA ASN A 386 -4.45 14.61 -4.01
C ASN A 386 -3.55 13.41 -3.66
N ILE A 387 -2.33 13.34 -4.21
CA ILE A 387 -1.37 12.30 -3.82
C ILE A 387 -1.13 12.33 -2.30
N ALA A 388 -0.87 13.52 -1.72
CA ALA A 388 -0.62 13.66 -0.30
C ALA A 388 -1.82 13.22 0.57
N ILE A 389 -3.04 13.64 0.21
CA ILE A 389 -4.27 13.30 0.94
C ILE A 389 -4.52 11.79 0.93
N GLU A 390 -4.41 11.17 -0.25
CA GLU A 390 -4.65 9.73 -0.39
C GLU A 390 -3.57 8.90 0.32
N LEU A 391 -2.33 9.37 0.30
CA LEU A 391 -1.21 8.73 0.99
C LEU A 391 -1.37 8.78 2.51
N ASP A 392 -1.73 9.94 3.06
CA ASP A 392 -2.01 10.09 4.49
C ASP A 392 -3.19 9.19 4.91
N GLY A 393 -4.26 9.18 4.12
CA GLY A 393 -5.41 8.30 4.37
C GLY A 393 -5.02 6.81 4.37
N LEU A 394 -4.21 6.38 3.40
CA LEU A 394 -3.71 5.00 3.32
C LEU A 394 -2.84 4.64 4.53
N ARG A 395 -1.89 5.52 4.91
CA ARG A 395 -1.03 5.32 6.09
C ARG A 395 -1.84 5.13 7.36
N LEU A 396 -2.84 6.00 7.59
CA LEU A 396 -3.70 5.93 8.77
C LEU A 396 -4.48 4.62 8.86
N VAL A 397 -5.06 4.14 7.76
CA VAL A 397 -5.80 2.87 7.73
C VAL A 397 -4.86 1.69 7.95
N THR A 398 -3.67 1.72 7.38
CA THR A 398 -2.65 0.68 7.54
C THR A 398 -2.17 0.59 8.98
N LEU A 399 -1.79 1.72 9.59
CA LEU A 399 -1.36 1.78 10.99
C LEU A 399 -2.49 1.38 11.96
N ARG A 400 -3.75 1.73 11.66
CA ARG A 400 -4.88 1.24 12.46
C ARG A 400 -4.95 -0.29 12.44
N GLY A 401 -4.79 -0.91 11.27
CA GLY A 401 -4.76 -2.37 11.15
C GLY A 401 -3.60 -3.00 11.92
N ALA A 402 -2.40 -2.45 11.76
CA ALA A 402 -1.19 -2.91 12.44
C ALA A 402 -1.30 -2.78 13.97
N SER A 403 -1.75 -1.63 14.48
CA SER A 403 -1.94 -1.40 15.92
C SER A 403 -2.98 -2.34 16.51
N ARG A 404 -4.08 -2.65 15.82
CA ARG A 404 -5.06 -3.62 16.30
C ARG A 404 -4.49 -5.03 16.34
N ALA A 405 -3.71 -5.42 15.32
CA ALA A 405 -3.03 -6.72 15.31
C ALA A 405 -2.04 -6.86 16.47
N GLU A 406 -1.23 -5.82 16.73
CA GLU A 406 -0.28 -5.77 17.85
C GLU A 406 -0.96 -5.91 19.21
N GLN A 407 -2.13 -5.32 19.38
CA GLN A 407 -2.92 -5.40 20.61
C GLN A 407 -3.76 -6.69 20.73
N GLY A 408 -3.68 -7.62 19.79
CA GLY A 408 -4.51 -8.84 19.79
C GLY A 408 -6.00 -8.56 19.52
N LEU A 409 -6.35 -7.40 18.98
CA LEU A 409 -7.72 -7.04 18.64
C LEU A 409 -8.10 -7.56 17.23
N PRO A 410 -9.38 -7.80 16.93
CA PRO A 410 -9.81 -8.17 15.57
C PRO A 410 -9.41 -7.10 14.55
N PHE A 411 -8.69 -7.48 13.50
CA PHE A 411 -8.12 -6.56 12.48
C PHE A 411 -8.32 -6.99 11.02
N ILE A 412 -8.94 -8.14 10.77
CA ILE A 412 -9.16 -8.67 9.41
C ILE A 412 -9.91 -7.65 8.54
N ARG A 413 -10.90 -6.94 9.11
CA ARG A 413 -11.64 -5.89 8.40
C ARG A 413 -10.72 -4.72 8.02
N GLU A 414 -9.90 -4.26 8.94
CA GLU A 414 -8.94 -3.17 8.73
C GLU A 414 -7.90 -3.54 7.67
N ALA A 415 -7.39 -4.78 7.70
CA ALA A 415 -6.47 -5.30 6.69
C ALA A 415 -7.12 -5.34 5.29
N ALA A 416 -8.38 -5.75 5.18
CA ALA A 416 -9.12 -5.75 3.93
C ALA A 416 -9.33 -4.32 3.39
N LEU A 417 -9.64 -3.35 4.27
CA LEU A 417 -9.77 -1.94 3.92
C LEU A 417 -8.43 -1.33 3.47
N ALA A 418 -7.34 -1.61 4.20
CA ALA A 418 -6.00 -1.17 3.84
C ALA A 418 -5.59 -1.73 2.47
N ARG A 419 -5.82 -3.02 2.23
CA ARG A 419 -5.56 -3.67 0.94
C ARG A 419 -6.33 -3.03 -0.21
N LYS A 420 -7.63 -2.81 -0.03
CA LYS A 420 -8.48 -2.18 -1.05
C LYS A 420 -8.01 -0.77 -1.35
N LEU A 421 -7.74 0.02 -0.32
CA LEU A 421 -7.27 1.40 -0.47
C LEU A 421 -5.88 1.44 -1.13
N ALA A 422 -4.94 0.58 -0.69
CA ALA A 422 -3.61 0.48 -1.26
C ALA A 422 -3.64 0.11 -2.74
N THR A 423 -4.51 -0.82 -3.14
CA THR A 423 -4.69 -1.22 -4.54
C THR A 423 -5.16 -0.05 -5.42
N ASP A 424 -6.22 0.65 -4.99
CA ASP A 424 -6.81 1.72 -5.80
C ASP A 424 -5.93 2.97 -5.79
N LYS A 425 -5.49 3.39 -4.61
CA LYS A 425 -4.77 4.65 -4.44
C LYS A 425 -3.28 4.53 -4.78
N GLY A 426 -2.66 3.40 -4.49
CA GLY A 426 -1.28 3.15 -4.93
C GLY A 426 -1.15 3.21 -6.44
N MET A 427 -2.10 2.61 -7.17
CA MET A 427 -2.14 2.71 -8.62
C MET A 427 -2.33 4.15 -9.10
N GLN A 428 -3.24 4.91 -8.47
CA GLN A 428 -3.51 6.30 -8.83
C GLN A 428 -2.30 7.20 -8.53
N ILE A 429 -1.66 7.03 -7.37
CA ILE A 429 -0.45 7.77 -6.98
C ILE A 429 0.68 7.55 -8.00
N GLY A 430 0.90 6.29 -8.40
CA GLY A 430 1.90 5.98 -9.42
C GLY A 430 1.58 6.62 -10.77
N LEU A 431 0.32 6.58 -11.21
CA LEU A 431 -0.14 7.19 -12.46
C LEU A 431 0.02 8.71 -12.44
N ASP A 432 -0.42 9.37 -11.36
CA ASP A 432 -0.30 10.81 -11.19
C ASP A 432 1.16 11.26 -11.11
N GLY A 433 2.02 10.44 -10.48
CA GLY A 433 3.47 10.66 -10.46
C GLY A 433 4.08 10.72 -11.87
N VAL A 434 3.76 9.74 -12.71
CA VAL A 434 4.19 9.71 -14.11
C VAL A 434 3.62 10.91 -14.89
N GLN A 435 2.34 11.23 -14.68
CA GLN A 435 1.67 12.36 -15.34
C GLN A 435 2.32 13.71 -14.97
N LEU A 436 2.71 13.90 -13.71
CA LEU A 436 3.37 15.12 -13.22
C LEU A 436 4.75 15.38 -13.87
N LEU A 437 5.43 14.32 -14.31
CA LEU A 437 6.67 14.44 -15.05
C LEU A 437 6.45 14.71 -16.56
N GLY A 438 5.23 14.57 -17.06
CA GLY A 438 4.92 14.72 -18.48
C GLY A 438 5.72 13.73 -19.35
N GLY A 439 6.34 14.18 -20.45
CA GLY A 439 7.13 13.31 -21.32
C GLY A 439 8.29 12.60 -20.62
N HIS A 440 8.89 13.20 -19.60
CA HIS A 440 9.95 12.58 -18.81
C HIS A 440 9.44 11.38 -17.97
N GLY A 441 8.16 11.34 -17.59
CA GLY A 441 7.58 10.21 -16.89
C GLY A 441 7.53 8.92 -17.69
N PHE A 442 7.67 9.00 -19.02
CA PHE A 442 7.75 7.84 -19.91
C PHE A 442 9.15 7.24 -19.99
N THR A 443 10.19 7.98 -19.61
CA THR A 443 11.59 7.58 -19.74
C THR A 443 12.12 6.95 -18.46
N LYS A 444 13.15 6.10 -18.58
CA LYS A 444 13.82 5.48 -17.43
C LYS A 444 14.82 6.39 -16.71
N GLU A 445 14.95 7.63 -17.12
CA GLU A 445 15.81 8.63 -16.49
C GLU A 445 15.31 9.02 -15.10
N HIS A 446 14.00 8.87 -14.86
CA HIS A 446 13.35 9.16 -13.60
C HIS A 446 12.81 7.87 -12.94
N PRO A 447 12.90 7.71 -11.62
CA PRO A 447 12.49 6.48 -10.93
C PRO A 447 10.97 6.28 -10.88
N VAL A 448 10.19 7.31 -11.16
CA VAL A 448 8.73 7.32 -10.99
C VAL A 448 8.03 6.28 -11.88
N GLU A 449 8.55 6.01 -13.09
CA GLU A 449 8.03 4.96 -13.97
C GLU A 449 8.17 3.56 -13.34
N ARG A 450 9.29 3.30 -12.62
CA ARG A 450 9.51 2.05 -11.90
C ARG A 450 8.57 1.94 -10.70
N TRP A 451 8.42 3.00 -9.92
CA TRP A 451 7.50 3.04 -8.78
C TRP A 451 6.03 2.86 -9.22
N TYR A 452 5.62 3.45 -10.34
CA TYR A 452 4.31 3.18 -10.94
C TYR A 452 4.13 1.69 -11.25
N ARG A 453 5.10 1.05 -11.88
CA ARG A 453 5.06 -0.39 -12.19
C ARG A 453 5.00 -1.23 -10.91
N ASN A 454 5.79 -0.88 -9.90
CA ASN A 454 5.83 -1.56 -8.61
C ASN A 454 4.49 -1.44 -7.86
N LEU A 455 3.89 -0.25 -7.81
CA LEU A 455 2.59 -0.03 -7.16
C LEU A 455 1.45 -0.86 -7.79
N ARG A 456 1.58 -1.25 -9.06
CA ARG A 456 0.60 -2.16 -9.71
C ARG A 456 0.60 -3.56 -9.09
N ALA A 457 1.70 -4.02 -8.52
CA ALA A 457 1.79 -5.33 -7.90
C ALA A 457 0.87 -5.47 -6.67
N ILE A 458 0.57 -4.36 -5.98
CA ILE A 458 -0.30 -4.36 -4.80
C ILE A 458 -1.66 -5.03 -5.08
N GLY A 459 -2.21 -4.87 -6.27
CA GLY A 459 -3.51 -5.45 -6.64
C GLY A 459 -3.51 -6.95 -6.96
N VAL A 460 -2.33 -7.56 -7.15
CA VAL A 460 -2.21 -8.94 -7.64
C VAL A 460 -1.41 -9.86 -6.73
N ALA A 461 -0.47 -9.34 -5.95
CA ALA A 461 0.36 -10.14 -5.06
C ALA A 461 -0.34 -10.45 -3.73
N GLU A 462 -0.08 -11.62 -3.17
CA GLU A 462 -0.56 -12.07 -1.85
C GLU A 462 0.56 -12.82 -1.13
N GLY A 463 0.56 -12.86 0.21
CA GLY A 463 1.60 -13.50 1.01
C GLY A 463 2.87 -12.65 1.10
N VAL A 464 4.03 -13.27 1.23
CA VAL A 464 5.39 -12.74 1.29
C VAL A 464 5.66 -11.93 2.56
N VAL A 465 5.10 -10.73 2.69
CA VAL A 465 5.39 -9.77 3.77
C VAL A 465 4.36 -9.92 4.88
N ILE A 466 4.63 -10.81 5.83
CA ILE A 466 3.80 -10.99 7.04
C ILE A 466 4.38 -10.10 8.15
N LEU A 467 3.59 -9.12 8.60
CA LEU A 467 4.01 -8.15 9.63
C LEU A 467 4.06 -8.77 11.03
#